data_9030d33d735f12ef47ad6cd52ee916a1
#
_entry.id   9030d33d735f12ef47ad6cd52ee916a1
#
_cell.length_a   1.000
_cell.length_b   1.000
_cell.length_c   1.000
_cell.angle_alpha   90.00
_cell.angle_beta   90.00
_cell.angle_gamma   90.00
#
_symmetry.space_group_name_H-M   'P 1'
#
loop_
_entity.id
_entity.type
_entity.pdbx_description
1 polymer ?
#
loop_
_entity_poly.entity_id
_entity_poly.type
_entity_poly.pdbx_seq_one_letter_code
_entity_poly.pdbx_strand_id
1 'polypeptide(L)'
;DILKHVSLVMKSIIKKANKNTDTVMPGFTHLKNAQPISFAHHLLAYYEMLKRDKKRFENNIDLLDECPLGSAALSGTSYKIDRKYTAKKLGFKKPTENSIDSVSDRDFAIDFLYSSAICAMHLSRLAEDFIIFNSDAFNLINFNDSMLTGSSIMPQKKNPDPAELIRGRVGINYGKLNSLLTIMK
;
A
#
# COMPACT_ATOMS: atom_id res chain seq x y z
N ASP A 1 -10.37 4.85 -4.51
CA ASP A 1 -9.47 4.37 -5.56
C ASP A 1 -8.43 3.37 -5.07
N ILE A 2 -7.68 3.61 -3.98
CA ILE A 2 -6.63 2.71 -3.45
C ILE A 2 -7.16 1.31 -3.15
N LEU A 3 -8.27 1.18 -2.43
CA LEU A 3 -8.89 -0.12 -2.14
C LEU A 3 -9.20 -0.94 -3.40
N LYS A 4 -9.64 -0.25 -4.46
CA LYS A 4 -9.87 -0.88 -5.77
C LYS A 4 -8.55 -1.42 -6.35
N HIS A 5 -7.49 -0.62 -6.35
CA HIS A 5 -6.20 -1.02 -6.90
C HIS A 5 -5.53 -2.13 -6.08
N VAL A 6 -5.53 -2.05 -4.76
CA VAL A 6 -5.07 -3.14 -3.89
C VAL A 6 -5.82 -4.43 -4.18
N SER A 7 -7.16 -4.36 -4.32
CA SER A 7 -7.99 -5.52 -4.65
C SER A 7 -7.67 -6.09 -6.05
N LEU A 8 -7.30 -5.26 -7.03
CA LEU A 8 -6.88 -5.72 -8.36
C LEU A 8 -5.53 -6.44 -8.30
N VAL A 9 -4.57 -5.93 -7.53
CA VAL A 9 -3.27 -6.62 -7.32
C VAL A 9 -3.50 -7.96 -6.62
N MET A 10 -4.32 -8.01 -5.57
CA MET A 10 -4.67 -9.26 -4.88
C MET A 10 -5.30 -10.29 -5.83
N LYS A 11 -6.23 -9.87 -6.68
CA LYS A 11 -6.84 -10.75 -7.71
C LYS A 11 -5.80 -11.26 -8.71
N SER A 12 -4.86 -10.42 -9.11
CA SER A 12 -3.78 -10.81 -10.03
C SER A 12 -2.84 -11.84 -9.41
N ILE A 13 -2.51 -11.68 -8.12
CA ILE A 13 -1.73 -12.65 -7.34
C ILE A 13 -2.45 -14.00 -7.29
N ILE A 14 -3.73 -14.03 -6.94
CA ILE A 14 -4.53 -15.28 -6.92
C ILE A 14 -4.53 -15.94 -8.30
N LYS A 15 -4.79 -15.15 -9.36
CA LYS A 15 -4.81 -15.68 -10.73
C LYS A 15 -3.46 -16.30 -11.12
N LYS A 16 -2.35 -15.69 -10.72
CA LYS A 16 -1.00 -16.21 -10.98
C LYS A 16 -0.72 -17.42 -10.10
N ALA A 17 -1.08 -17.40 -8.83
CA ALA A 17 -0.91 -18.53 -7.90
C ALA A 17 -1.65 -19.79 -8.40
N ASN A 18 -2.91 -19.66 -8.81
CA ASN A 18 -3.70 -20.78 -9.33
C ASN A 18 -3.07 -21.46 -10.57
N LYS A 19 -2.26 -20.73 -11.33
CA LYS A 19 -1.56 -21.29 -12.50
C LYS A 19 -0.22 -21.95 -12.14
N ASN A 20 0.21 -21.86 -10.89
CA ASN A 20 1.54 -22.27 -10.43
C ASN A 20 1.48 -23.09 -9.14
N THR A 21 0.37 -23.80 -8.90
CA THR A 21 0.20 -24.67 -7.73
C THR A 21 1.25 -25.77 -7.65
N ASP A 22 1.60 -26.32 -8.83
CA ASP A 22 2.54 -27.44 -8.97
C ASP A 22 3.95 -26.99 -9.39
N THR A 23 4.16 -25.68 -9.54
CA THR A 23 5.48 -25.12 -9.86
C THR A 23 6.33 -25.11 -8.60
N VAL A 24 7.24 -26.07 -8.47
CA VAL A 24 8.16 -26.19 -7.34
C VAL A 24 9.35 -25.24 -7.53
N MET A 25 9.71 -24.54 -6.46
CA MET A 25 10.89 -23.69 -6.41
C MET A 25 11.59 -23.84 -5.05
N PRO A 26 12.87 -23.47 -4.93
CA PRO A 26 13.51 -23.40 -3.62
C PRO A 26 12.90 -22.24 -2.81
N GLY A 27 12.56 -22.47 -1.55
CA GLY A 27 12.39 -21.43 -0.58
C GLY A 27 13.75 -20.95 -0.09
N PHE A 28 13.89 -19.68 0.24
CA PHE A 28 15.15 -19.08 0.65
C PHE A 28 15.09 -18.57 2.08
N THR A 29 16.18 -18.78 2.82
CA THR A 29 16.52 -18.07 4.05
C THR A 29 17.94 -17.56 3.91
N HIS A 30 18.19 -16.27 4.19
CA HIS A 30 19.51 -15.65 4.00
C HIS A 30 20.08 -15.83 2.57
N LEU A 31 19.23 -15.86 1.56
CA LEU A 31 19.56 -16.16 0.15
C LEU A 31 20.20 -17.56 -0.06
N LYS A 32 20.05 -18.46 0.90
CA LYS A 32 20.44 -19.88 0.79
C LYS A 32 19.21 -20.73 0.58
N ASN A 33 19.35 -21.78 -0.25
CA ASN A 33 18.29 -22.75 -0.46
C ASN A 33 17.87 -23.40 0.88
N ALA A 34 16.58 -23.38 1.12
CA ALA A 34 15.95 -23.99 2.28
C ALA A 34 14.98 -25.10 1.81
N GLN A 35 13.74 -25.08 2.27
CA GLN A 35 12.75 -26.08 1.90
C GLN A 35 12.22 -25.84 0.49
N PRO A 36 11.85 -26.87 -0.28
CA PRO A 36 11.08 -26.71 -1.50
C PRO A 36 9.67 -26.17 -1.18
N ILE A 37 9.22 -25.22 -1.98
CA ILE A 37 7.88 -24.63 -1.88
C ILE A 37 7.24 -24.55 -3.27
N SER A 38 5.92 -24.37 -3.35
CA SER A 38 5.33 -23.99 -4.62
C SER A 38 5.43 -22.47 -4.83
N PHE A 39 5.57 -22.05 -6.07
CA PHE A 39 5.53 -20.63 -6.42
C PHE A 39 4.20 -19.99 -6.02
N ALA A 40 3.10 -20.75 -6.06
CA ALA A 40 1.81 -20.32 -5.55
C ALA A 40 1.86 -19.97 -4.07
N HIS A 41 2.48 -20.81 -3.24
CA HIS A 41 2.63 -20.56 -1.80
C HIS A 41 3.41 -19.26 -1.52
N HIS A 42 4.51 -19.04 -2.26
CA HIS A 42 5.29 -17.79 -2.18
C HIS A 42 4.44 -16.57 -2.52
N LEU A 43 3.69 -16.60 -3.62
CA LEU A 43 2.81 -15.50 -4.04
C LEU A 43 1.70 -15.21 -3.02
N LEU A 44 1.13 -16.25 -2.42
CA LEU A 44 0.05 -16.10 -1.43
C LEU A 44 0.52 -15.45 -0.13
N ALA A 45 1.82 -15.49 0.21
CA ALA A 45 2.37 -14.71 1.31
C ALA A 45 2.14 -13.20 1.09
N TYR A 46 2.33 -12.71 -0.12
CA TYR A 46 2.07 -11.31 -0.49
C TYR A 46 0.57 -10.99 -0.55
N TYR A 47 -0.25 -11.95 -0.94
CA TYR A 47 -1.70 -11.80 -0.84
C TYR A 47 -2.13 -11.52 0.61
N GLU A 48 -1.62 -12.28 1.58
CA GLU A 48 -1.93 -12.06 3.00
C GLU A 48 -1.40 -10.71 3.53
N MET A 49 -0.26 -10.24 3.04
CA MET A 49 0.23 -8.89 3.35
C MET A 49 -0.74 -7.82 2.84
N LEU A 50 -1.12 -7.89 1.57
CA LEU A 50 -2.05 -6.93 0.95
C LEU A 50 -3.46 -6.99 1.54
N LYS A 51 -3.92 -8.14 2.00
CA LYS A 51 -5.19 -8.30 2.73
C LYS A 51 -5.18 -7.50 4.03
N ARG A 52 -4.07 -7.52 4.78
CA ARG A 52 -3.89 -6.68 5.95
C ARG A 52 -3.81 -5.19 5.60
N ASP A 53 -3.17 -4.85 4.48
CA ASP A 53 -3.10 -3.46 4.01
C ASP A 53 -4.48 -2.93 3.62
N LYS A 54 -5.25 -3.74 2.89
CA LYS A 54 -6.63 -3.41 2.55
C LYS A 54 -7.44 -3.08 3.81
N LYS A 55 -7.30 -3.90 4.87
CA LYS A 55 -8.00 -3.66 6.14
C LYS A 55 -7.55 -2.37 6.83
N ARG A 56 -6.26 -2.00 6.72
CA ARG A 56 -5.77 -0.69 7.23
C ARG A 56 -6.46 0.47 6.53
N PHE A 57 -6.55 0.43 5.19
CA PHE A 57 -7.24 1.48 4.43
C PHE A 57 -8.76 1.54 4.72
N GLU A 58 -9.41 0.40 4.94
CA GLU A 58 -10.81 0.35 5.37
C GLU A 58 -10.98 1.03 6.75
N ASN A 59 -10.12 0.71 7.71
CA ASN A 59 -10.14 1.35 9.02
C ASN A 59 -9.90 2.87 8.93
N ASN A 60 -9.03 3.34 8.02
CA ASN A 60 -8.82 4.77 7.82
C ASN A 60 -10.09 5.49 7.34
N ILE A 61 -10.91 4.83 6.51
CA ILE A 61 -12.19 5.38 6.08
C ILE A 61 -13.14 5.51 7.28
N ASP A 62 -13.19 4.49 8.14
CA ASP A 62 -14.04 4.49 9.33
C ASP A 62 -13.65 5.61 10.32
N LEU A 63 -12.34 5.85 10.49
CA LEU A 63 -11.81 6.91 11.36
C LEU A 63 -12.04 8.32 10.79
N LEU A 64 -12.06 8.45 9.47
CA LEU A 64 -12.30 9.72 8.77
C LEU A 64 -13.78 10.12 8.77
N ASP A 65 -14.72 9.23 9.12
CA ASP A 65 -16.16 9.39 8.91
C ASP A 65 -16.85 10.23 10.01
N GLU A 66 -16.21 11.34 10.41
CA GLU A 66 -16.74 12.34 11.31
C GLU A 66 -16.62 13.75 10.73
N CYS A 67 -17.70 14.55 10.85
CA CYS A 67 -17.78 15.88 10.24
C CYS A 67 -17.27 16.97 11.19
N PRO A 68 -16.19 17.71 10.84
CA PRO A 68 -15.67 18.79 11.68
C PRO A 68 -16.47 20.08 11.60
N LEU A 69 -17.36 20.23 10.61
CA LEU A 69 -18.06 21.49 10.37
C LEU A 69 -18.94 21.89 11.56
N GLY A 70 -18.94 23.20 11.83
CA GLY A 70 -19.62 23.80 12.96
C GLY A 70 -18.78 23.94 14.23
N SER A 71 -17.52 23.44 14.19
CA SER A 71 -16.53 23.69 15.26
C SER A 71 -15.99 25.14 15.23
N ALA A 72 -16.23 25.87 14.16
CA ALA A 72 -15.72 27.22 13.91
C ALA A 72 -14.18 27.28 14.01
N ALA A 73 -13.64 28.38 14.52
CA ALA A 73 -12.19 28.56 14.60
C ALA A 73 -11.54 27.78 15.76
N LEU A 74 -12.29 27.51 16.84
CA LEU A 74 -11.77 26.87 18.04
C LEU A 74 -12.86 26.14 18.84
N SER A 75 -13.85 26.87 19.39
CA SER A 75 -14.78 26.39 20.40
C SER A 75 -16.26 26.52 20.00
N GLY A 76 -16.55 26.36 18.71
CA GLY A 76 -17.91 26.46 18.20
C GLY A 76 -18.34 27.90 17.92
N THR A 77 -19.66 28.10 17.85
CA THR A 77 -20.27 29.38 17.50
C THR A 77 -21.51 29.65 18.31
N SER A 78 -21.84 30.94 18.55
CA SER A 78 -23.08 31.38 19.19
C SER A 78 -24.32 31.26 18.27
N TYR A 79 -24.13 31.08 16.98
CA TYR A 79 -25.25 30.88 16.04
C TYR A 79 -25.90 29.52 16.22
N LYS A 80 -27.23 29.47 16.10
CA LYS A 80 -27.99 28.21 16.16
C LYS A 80 -27.80 27.44 14.86
N ILE A 81 -26.82 26.54 14.84
CA ILE A 81 -26.54 25.64 13.73
C ILE A 81 -26.87 24.18 14.12
N ASP A 82 -27.29 23.39 13.13
CA ASP A 82 -27.50 21.95 13.33
C ASP A 82 -26.35 21.15 12.69
N ARG A 83 -25.38 20.79 13.54
CA ARG A 83 -24.19 20.02 13.10
C ARG A 83 -24.55 18.59 12.64
N LYS A 84 -25.61 17.99 13.21
CA LYS A 84 -26.07 16.66 12.82
C LYS A 84 -26.66 16.69 11.40
N TYR A 85 -27.46 17.71 11.13
CA TYR A 85 -28.00 17.92 9.77
C TYR A 85 -26.90 18.11 8.74
N THR A 86 -25.90 18.95 9.06
CA THR A 86 -24.74 19.19 8.17
C THR A 86 -23.97 17.90 7.91
N ALA A 87 -23.61 17.15 8.94
CA ALA A 87 -22.91 15.86 8.82
C ALA A 87 -23.67 14.89 7.92
N LYS A 88 -24.97 14.72 8.18
CA LYS A 88 -25.86 13.84 7.38
C LYS A 88 -25.93 14.27 5.91
N LYS A 89 -26.05 15.57 5.64
CA LYS A 89 -26.12 16.09 4.25
C LYS A 89 -24.83 15.90 3.49
N LEU A 90 -23.69 15.90 4.15
CA LEU A 90 -22.37 15.65 3.57
C LEU A 90 -22.00 14.16 3.52
N GLY A 91 -22.83 13.28 4.07
CA GLY A 91 -22.61 11.85 4.04
C GLY A 91 -21.73 11.31 5.15
N PHE A 92 -21.41 12.11 6.18
CA PHE A 92 -20.68 11.66 7.36
C PHE A 92 -21.60 10.94 8.34
N LYS A 93 -21.04 10.00 9.09
CA LYS A 93 -21.73 9.23 10.11
C LYS A 93 -22.25 10.09 11.27
N LYS A 94 -21.45 11.02 11.76
CA LYS A 94 -21.77 11.95 12.83
C LYS A 94 -20.88 13.20 12.79
N PRO A 95 -21.24 14.29 13.50
CA PRO A 95 -20.30 15.38 13.76
C PRO A 95 -19.25 14.94 14.79
N THR A 96 -18.07 15.56 14.73
CA THR A 96 -17.03 15.42 15.77
C THR A 96 -17.54 15.96 17.11
N GLU A 97 -17.04 15.42 18.23
CA GLU A 97 -17.59 15.72 19.56
C GLU A 97 -16.95 16.94 20.21
N ASN A 98 -15.63 17.06 20.14
CA ASN A 98 -14.89 18.20 20.73
C ASN A 98 -14.44 19.17 19.64
N SER A 99 -14.80 20.45 19.77
CA SER A 99 -14.51 21.45 18.74
C SER A 99 -13.03 21.81 18.65
N ILE A 100 -12.29 21.80 19.75
CA ILE A 100 -10.85 22.11 19.77
C ILE A 100 -10.06 21.03 19.05
N ASP A 101 -10.34 19.78 19.37
CA ASP A 101 -9.78 18.61 18.68
C ASP A 101 -10.14 18.63 17.20
N SER A 102 -11.41 18.88 16.90
CA SER A 102 -11.97 18.90 15.55
C SER A 102 -11.25 19.85 14.58
N VAL A 103 -10.79 21.00 15.06
CA VAL A 103 -10.08 22.00 14.21
C VAL A 103 -8.59 21.70 14.11
N SER A 104 -8.01 20.97 15.04
CA SER A 104 -6.58 20.63 15.08
C SER A 104 -6.25 19.24 14.52
N ASP A 105 -7.18 18.31 14.55
CA ASP A 105 -6.97 16.92 14.14
C ASP A 105 -6.47 16.81 12.69
N ARG A 106 -5.44 16.00 12.52
CA ARG A 106 -4.88 15.57 11.23
C ARG A 106 -4.48 14.09 11.28
N ASP A 107 -4.94 13.36 12.30
CA ASP A 107 -4.59 11.95 12.50
C ASP A 107 -5.01 11.11 11.30
N PHE A 108 -6.16 11.40 10.69
CA PHE A 108 -6.61 10.74 9.46
C PHE A 108 -5.58 10.82 8.31
N ALA A 109 -4.84 11.91 8.20
CA ALA A 109 -3.80 12.07 7.18
C ALA A 109 -2.54 11.27 7.54
N ILE A 110 -2.19 11.19 8.83
CA ILE A 110 -1.08 10.38 9.34
C ILE A 110 -1.40 8.90 9.14
N ASP A 111 -2.59 8.44 9.51
CA ASP A 111 -3.06 7.06 9.34
C ASP A 111 -3.05 6.64 7.87
N PHE A 112 -3.48 7.53 6.98
CA PHE A 112 -3.42 7.28 5.54
C PHE A 112 -1.99 7.13 5.03
N LEU A 113 -1.07 8.02 5.44
CA LEU A 113 0.34 7.95 5.06
C LEU A 113 1.02 6.72 5.68
N TYR A 114 0.70 6.37 6.92
CA TYR A 114 1.18 5.15 7.57
C TYR A 114 0.73 3.90 6.81
N SER A 115 -0.55 3.78 6.51
CA SER A 115 -1.11 2.65 5.74
C SER A 115 -0.48 2.56 4.35
N SER A 116 -0.26 3.72 3.71
CA SER A 116 0.40 3.80 2.41
C SER A 116 1.88 3.36 2.47
N ALA A 117 2.60 3.75 3.53
CA ALA A 117 3.99 3.37 3.73
C ALA A 117 4.14 1.85 3.96
N ILE A 118 3.26 1.23 4.76
CA ILE A 118 3.26 -0.22 4.97
C ILE A 118 2.92 -0.96 3.66
N CYS A 119 1.90 -0.53 2.94
CA CYS A 119 1.54 -1.14 1.66
C CYS A 119 2.67 -1.03 0.63
N ALA A 120 3.30 0.14 0.54
CA ALA A 120 4.46 0.35 -0.33
C ALA A 120 5.65 -0.55 0.06
N MET A 121 5.90 -0.76 1.35
CA MET A 121 6.90 -1.70 1.84
C MET A 121 6.63 -3.13 1.36
N HIS A 122 5.39 -3.61 1.47
CA HIS A 122 5.02 -4.95 1.00
C HIS A 122 5.20 -5.09 -0.52
N LEU A 123 4.80 -4.06 -1.28
CA LEU A 123 5.00 -4.04 -2.73
C LEU A 123 6.48 -3.99 -3.11
N SER A 124 7.31 -3.26 -2.35
CA SER A 124 8.76 -3.22 -2.54
C SER A 124 9.41 -4.60 -2.33
N ARG A 125 8.98 -5.33 -1.30
CA ARG A 125 9.49 -6.68 -1.03
C ARG A 125 9.12 -7.65 -2.15
N LEU A 126 7.87 -7.60 -2.64
CA LEU A 126 7.45 -8.40 -3.80
C LEU A 126 8.28 -8.06 -5.04
N ALA A 127 8.51 -6.76 -5.28
CA ALA A 127 9.32 -6.29 -6.39
C ALA A 127 10.77 -6.76 -6.29
N GLU A 128 11.36 -6.72 -5.08
CA GLU A 128 12.71 -7.20 -4.82
C GLU A 128 12.85 -8.71 -5.06
N ASP A 129 11.89 -9.51 -4.57
CA ASP A 129 11.89 -10.95 -4.86
C ASP A 129 11.85 -11.21 -6.37
N PHE A 130 11.04 -10.46 -7.11
CA PHE A 130 10.97 -10.60 -8.56
C PHE A 130 12.25 -10.18 -9.27
N ILE A 131 12.94 -9.14 -8.80
CA ILE A 131 14.24 -8.72 -9.34
C ILE A 131 15.27 -9.83 -9.10
N ILE A 132 15.35 -10.35 -7.87
CA ILE A 132 16.26 -11.43 -7.50
C ILE A 132 15.95 -12.69 -8.32
N PHE A 133 14.69 -13.12 -8.39
CA PHE A 133 14.29 -14.33 -9.10
C PHE A 133 14.47 -14.23 -10.62
N ASN A 134 14.43 -13.02 -11.19
CA ASN A 134 14.70 -12.76 -12.60
C ASN A 134 16.19 -12.58 -12.93
N SER A 135 17.05 -12.41 -11.93
CA SER A 135 18.49 -12.22 -12.16
C SER A 135 19.14 -13.44 -12.78
N ASP A 136 20.24 -13.24 -13.51
CA ASP A 136 21.00 -14.32 -14.13
C ASP A 136 21.52 -15.35 -13.10
N ALA A 137 21.74 -14.91 -11.85
CA ALA A 137 22.20 -15.78 -10.78
C ALA A 137 21.13 -16.75 -10.26
N PHE A 138 19.84 -16.35 -10.26
CA PHE A 138 18.73 -17.16 -9.77
C PHE A 138 17.92 -17.79 -10.91
N ASN A 139 17.60 -17.02 -11.94
CA ASN A 139 16.90 -17.44 -13.16
C ASN A 139 15.65 -18.33 -12.90
N LEU A 140 14.85 -17.95 -11.89
CA LEU A 140 13.66 -18.70 -11.47
C LEU A 140 12.40 -18.22 -12.19
N ILE A 141 12.34 -16.97 -12.59
CA ILE A 141 11.21 -16.38 -13.33
C ILE A 141 11.69 -15.56 -14.50
N ASN A 142 10.83 -15.46 -15.52
CA ASN A 142 11.05 -14.57 -16.65
C ASN A 142 9.89 -13.58 -16.76
N PHE A 143 10.20 -12.32 -17.00
CA PHE A 143 9.21 -11.31 -17.36
C PHE A 143 8.91 -11.35 -18.85
N ASN A 144 7.70 -10.92 -19.21
CA ASN A 144 7.37 -10.65 -20.61
C ASN A 144 8.22 -9.48 -21.11
N ASP A 145 8.67 -9.54 -22.37
CA ASP A 145 9.49 -8.49 -22.98
C ASP A 145 8.87 -7.08 -22.90
N SER A 146 7.54 -6.98 -22.88
CA SER A 146 6.82 -5.72 -22.69
C SER A 146 7.02 -5.09 -21.29
N MET A 147 7.56 -5.84 -20.34
CA MET A 147 7.84 -5.42 -18.96
C MET A 147 9.34 -5.23 -18.69
N LEU A 148 10.15 -5.30 -19.74
CA LEU A 148 11.60 -5.21 -19.64
C LEU A 148 12.11 -3.99 -20.42
N THR A 149 13.15 -3.34 -19.91
CA THR A 149 13.85 -2.29 -20.61
C THR A 149 15.21 -2.78 -21.08
N GLY A 150 15.54 -2.48 -22.33
CA GLY A 150 16.82 -2.83 -22.93
C GLY A 150 17.94 -1.86 -22.57
N SER A 151 19.17 -2.26 -22.86
CA SER A 151 20.34 -1.40 -22.85
C SER A 151 20.69 -0.97 -24.26
N SER A 152 21.07 0.30 -24.47
CA SER A 152 21.52 0.80 -25.77
C SER A 152 22.87 0.21 -26.22
N ILE A 153 23.69 -0.22 -25.26
CA ILE A 153 25.04 -0.77 -25.53
C ILE A 153 25.03 -2.30 -25.54
N MET A 154 24.19 -2.92 -24.72
CA MET A 154 24.10 -4.36 -24.54
C MET A 154 22.70 -4.86 -24.94
N PRO A 155 22.47 -5.22 -26.21
CA PRO A 155 21.11 -5.58 -26.69
C PRO A 155 20.47 -6.77 -25.96
N GLN A 156 21.29 -7.69 -25.45
CA GLN A 156 20.83 -8.86 -24.69
C GLN A 156 20.39 -8.53 -23.27
N LYS A 157 20.81 -7.36 -22.73
CA LYS A 157 20.48 -6.98 -21.34
C LYS A 157 19.03 -6.53 -21.25
N LYS A 158 18.27 -7.21 -20.40
CA LYS A 158 16.84 -6.95 -20.15
C LYS A 158 16.64 -6.70 -18.67
N ASN A 159 16.26 -5.47 -18.31
CA ASN A 159 16.11 -5.06 -16.91
C ASN A 159 14.63 -5.09 -16.52
N PRO A 160 14.26 -5.60 -15.32
CA PRO A 160 12.89 -5.59 -14.79
C PRO A 160 12.49 -4.21 -14.26
N ASP A 161 12.56 -3.18 -15.09
CA ASP A 161 12.38 -1.77 -14.76
C ASP A 161 11.13 -1.45 -13.94
N PRO A 162 9.93 -2.00 -14.24
CA PRO A 162 8.75 -1.75 -13.40
C PRO A 162 8.94 -2.22 -11.95
N ALA A 163 9.61 -3.34 -11.72
CA ALA A 163 9.89 -3.83 -10.38
C ALA A 163 10.92 -2.93 -9.68
N GLU A 164 11.96 -2.51 -10.38
CA GLU A 164 12.98 -1.59 -9.86
C GLU A 164 12.37 -0.23 -9.49
N LEU A 165 11.45 0.30 -10.30
CA LEU A 165 10.75 1.55 -10.02
C LEU A 165 9.82 1.44 -8.80
N ILE A 166 9.10 0.32 -8.65
CA ILE A 166 8.28 0.07 -7.45
C ILE A 166 9.17 0.09 -6.21
N ARG A 167 10.27 -0.67 -6.22
CA ARG A 167 11.24 -0.72 -5.12
C ARG A 167 11.80 0.67 -4.80
N GLY A 168 12.23 1.41 -5.82
CA GLY A 168 12.89 2.71 -5.65
C GLY A 168 11.98 3.81 -5.08
N ARG A 169 10.68 3.77 -5.41
CA ARG A 169 9.73 4.83 -5.01
C ARG A 169 9.23 4.74 -3.56
N VAL A 170 9.46 3.66 -2.87
CA VAL A 170 8.97 3.44 -1.50
C VAL A 170 9.54 4.46 -0.51
N GLY A 171 10.79 4.86 -0.68
CA GLY A 171 11.43 5.89 0.16
C GLY A 171 10.67 7.22 0.19
N ILE A 172 9.99 7.57 -0.91
CA ILE A 172 9.16 8.79 -0.99
C ILE A 172 8.00 8.73 0.02
N ASN A 173 7.35 7.56 0.16
CA ASN A 173 6.24 7.38 1.10
C ASN A 173 6.72 7.48 2.55
N TYR A 174 7.89 6.93 2.87
CA TYR A 174 8.51 7.05 4.20
C TYR A 174 8.85 8.51 4.52
N GLY A 175 9.45 9.21 3.55
CA GLY A 175 9.76 10.62 3.70
C GLY A 175 8.52 11.48 3.97
N LYS A 176 7.42 11.25 3.26
CA LYS A 176 6.15 11.97 3.45
C LYS A 176 5.54 11.71 4.84
N LEU A 177 5.54 10.47 5.31
CA LEU A 177 5.06 10.13 6.65
C LEU A 177 5.89 10.85 7.74
N ASN A 178 7.21 10.76 7.66
CA ASN A 178 8.11 11.43 8.61
C ASN A 178 7.95 12.95 8.58
N SER A 179 7.79 13.54 7.39
CA SER A 179 7.56 14.97 7.24
C SER A 179 6.27 15.42 7.93
N LEU A 180 5.17 14.68 7.72
CA LEU A 180 3.90 15.03 8.37
C LEU A 180 3.97 14.87 9.88
N LEU A 181 4.53 13.77 10.40
CA LEU A 181 4.74 13.58 11.83
C LEU A 181 5.57 14.71 12.45
N THR A 182 6.59 15.20 11.72
CA THR A 182 7.42 16.32 12.17
C THR A 182 6.65 17.63 12.19
N ILE A 183 5.76 17.86 11.23
CA ILE A 183 4.93 19.08 11.15
C ILE A 183 3.88 19.10 12.27
N MET A 184 3.33 17.95 12.61
CA MET A 184 2.22 17.83 13.56
C MET A 184 2.63 17.79 15.05
N LYS A 185 3.93 17.73 15.34
CA LYS A 185 4.41 17.76 16.74
C LYS A 185 4.14 19.12 17.42
#